data_56989f8b08f286dc0bababed7ac12eb7
#
_entry.id   56989f8b08f286dc0bababed7ac12eb7
#
_cell.length_a   1.000
_cell.length_b   1.000
_cell.length_c   1.000
_cell.angle_alpha   90.00
_cell.angle_beta   90.00
_cell.angle_gamma   90.00
#
_symmetry.space_group_name_H-M   'P 1'
#
loop_
_entity.id
_entity.type
_entity.pdbx_description
1 polymer ?
#
loop_
_entity_poly.entity_id
_entity_poly.type
_entity_poly.pdbx_seq_one_letter_code
_entity_poly.pdbx_strand_id
1 'polypeptide(L)'
;MSYREVYEKWCNDPYFDEASREELKALEGNEAEIEDRFYRQLEFGTGGLRGVIGAGTNRINIYTVRQATQGLANYIISQNGQEKGVAIAHDSRRMSPEFAREAALCLNANGIKTYLFESLRPTPELSFAVREFGCISGIVITASHNPREYNGYKVYWEDGAQITPPHDKNILAEVAKVTEFSAVKTMEEDDARAEGLFQVIGTDFDDRYVAKLKEQSIHPEIIKDAAKDMKIVYTPLHGTGNVPVRRVLRELGFNQVYVVKEQKVPDGNFPTVAYPNPEDEKAWTLALKLAKEVDADIILATDPDADRLGVYAKDSKTGEYVSFTGNMSGMLIAEYILRERTKNGTMPENPALVETIVTTDMAKAIAKAYNVALIEVLTGFKYIGEQIKFFEQSGAHNYVFGLEESYGCLAGTYARDKDACVAVMMLCEVAAYYKQQGKTLWDAMVDMYEEYGYYKEGLATMTLKGIDGAKEIQTMMTNFRENPPKELGGFQVLAVRDYKADVRVDLVSGEKSATGLPFSNVLYYELENNAWCCVRPSGTEPKIKFYFGVKGTSLEDAAEKLEKLKNAMVTA
;
A
#
# COMPACT_ATOMS: atom_id res chain seq x y z
N MET A 1 -31.84 16.83 -4.95
CA MET A 1 -31.51 17.47 -6.26
C MET A 1 -31.11 16.36 -7.22
N SER A 2 -31.57 16.43 -8.46
CA SER A 2 -31.09 15.56 -9.53
C SER A 2 -29.63 15.88 -9.86
N TYR A 3 -28.92 14.94 -10.50
CA TYR A 3 -27.53 15.21 -10.93
C TYR A 3 -27.43 16.46 -11.82
N ARG A 4 -28.46 16.72 -12.63
CA ARG A 4 -28.54 17.88 -13.53
C ARG A 4 -28.67 19.20 -12.77
N GLU A 5 -29.50 19.27 -11.74
CA GLU A 5 -29.64 20.46 -10.88
C GLU A 5 -28.32 20.78 -10.16
N VAL A 6 -27.59 19.74 -9.70
CA VAL A 6 -26.27 19.91 -9.06
C VAL A 6 -25.24 20.41 -10.06
N TYR A 7 -25.21 19.84 -11.27
CA TYR A 7 -24.35 20.31 -12.36
C TYR A 7 -24.60 21.79 -12.69
N GLU A 8 -25.87 22.19 -12.89
CA GLU A 8 -26.24 23.56 -13.18
C GLU A 8 -25.85 24.52 -12.05
N LYS A 9 -26.02 24.11 -10.80
CA LYS A 9 -25.53 24.88 -9.63
C LYS A 9 -24.02 25.08 -9.73
N TRP A 10 -23.25 24.05 -9.98
CA TRP A 10 -21.79 24.16 -10.10
C TRP A 10 -21.35 25.05 -11.27
N CYS A 11 -22.05 25.04 -12.40
CA CYS A 11 -21.74 25.89 -13.55
C CYS A 11 -21.97 27.38 -13.29
N ASN A 12 -22.92 27.72 -12.41
CA ASN A 12 -23.43 29.11 -12.29
C ASN A 12 -23.11 29.77 -10.94
N ASP A 13 -22.85 28.99 -9.90
CA ASP A 13 -22.57 29.51 -8.56
C ASP A 13 -21.13 30.07 -8.49
N PRO A 14 -20.97 31.39 -8.18
CA PRO A 14 -19.66 32.03 -8.08
C PRO A 14 -18.79 31.50 -6.93
N TYR A 15 -19.32 30.67 -6.05
CA TYR A 15 -18.55 29.97 -5.04
C TYR A 15 -17.48 29.04 -5.67
N PHE A 16 -17.81 28.44 -6.81
CA PHE A 16 -16.85 27.61 -7.56
C PHE A 16 -15.98 28.49 -8.45
N ASP A 17 -14.68 28.17 -8.50
CA ASP A 17 -13.73 28.93 -9.31
C ASP A 17 -14.09 28.91 -10.81
N GLU A 18 -13.54 29.89 -11.54
CA GLU A 18 -13.84 30.07 -12.96
C GLU A 18 -13.43 28.85 -13.79
N ALA A 19 -12.26 28.28 -13.50
CA ALA A 19 -11.74 27.13 -14.25
C ALA A 19 -12.65 25.90 -14.09
N SER A 20 -13.13 25.62 -12.87
CA SER A 20 -14.10 24.55 -12.61
C SER A 20 -15.43 24.78 -13.33
N ARG A 21 -15.93 26.02 -13.34
CA ARG A 21 -17.17 26.34 -14.05
C ARG A 21 -17.02 26.22 -15.57
N GLU A 22 -15.90 26.64 -16.13
CA GLU A 22 -15.63 26.52 -17.56
C GLU A 22 -15.42 25.06 -17.98
N GLU A 23 -14.69 24.25 -17.17
CA GLU A 23 -14.56 22.82 -17.39
C GLU A 23 -15.94 22.15 -17.49
N LEU A 24 -16.85 22.48 -16.59
CA LEU A 24 -18.20 21.91 -16.58
C LEU A 24 -19.06 22.40 -17.76
N LYS A 25 -19.00 23.70 -18.11
CA LYS A 25 -19.73 24.23 -19.27
C LYS A 25 -19.27 23.57 -20.58
N ALA A 26 -18.01 23.20 -20.70
CA ALA A 26 -17.49 22.49 -21.87
C ALA A 26 -18.07 21.08 -22.03
N LEU A 27 -18.73 20.53 -21.00
CA LEU A 27 -19.42 19.24 -21.05
C LEU A 27 -20.86 19.33 -21.55
N GLU A 28 -21.35 20.52 -21.87
CA GLU A 28 -22.73 20.69 -22.37
C GLU A 28 -23.01 19.77 -23.56
N GLY A 29 -24.09 18.98 -23.45
CA GLY A 29 -24.44 17.97 -24.44
C GLY A 29 -23.79 16.59 -24.23
N ASN A 30 -22.87 16.42 -23.30
CA ASN A 30 -22.30 15.13 -22.92
C ASN A 30 -22.96 14.61 -21.62
N GLU A 31 -24.19 14.14 -21.74
CA GLU A 31 -25.00 13.70 -20.59
C GLU A 31 -24.33 12.59 -19.77
N ALA A 32 -23.68 11.63 -20.42
CA ALA A 32 -23.04 10.51 -19.74
C ALA A 32 -21.91 10.99 -18.81
N GLU A 33 -21.10 11.95 -19.24
CA GLU A 33 -20.03 12.51 -18.41
C GLU A 33 -20.59 13.41 -17.29
N ILE A 34 -21.66 14.19 -17.59
CA ILE A 34 -22.33 15.01 -16.59
C ILE A 34 -22.93 14.12 -15.49
N GLU A 35 -23.65 13.07 -15.88
CA GLU A 35 -24.21 12.10 -14.93
C GLU A 35 -23.11 11.45 -14.09
N ASP A 36 -22.03 10.97 -14.69
CA ASP A 36 -20.93 10.32 -13.99
C ASP A 36 -20.27 11.24 -12.95
N ARG A 37 -20.18 12.55 -13.22
CA ARG A 37 -19.61 13.53 -12.31
C ARG A 37 -20.51 13.93 -11.15
N PHE A 38 -21.84 13.74 -11.26
CA PHE A 38 -22.81 14.32 -10.32
C PHE A 38 -23.85 13.33 -9.76
N TYR A 39 -23.88 12.06 -10.20
CA TYR A 39 -24.90 11.10 -9.74
C TYR A 39 -24.75 10.75 -8.25
N ARG A 40 -23.56 10.98 -7.67
CA ARG A 40 -23.25 10.80 -6.25
C ARG A 40 -22.16 11.76 -5.78
N GLN A 41 -21.88 11.74 -4.48
CA GLN A 41 -20.67 12.33 -3.94
C GLN A 41 -19.51 11.33 -3.98
N LEU A 42 -18.28 11.83 -4.08
CA LEU A 42 -17.08 11.01 -3.94
C LEU A 42 -17.05 10.43 -2.53
N GLU A 43 -17.06 9.11 -2.43
CA GLU A 43 -17.14 8.43 -1.15
C GLU A 43 -15.82 8.52 -0.39
N PHE A 44 -15.90 8.94 0.87
CA PHE A 44 -14.84 8.73 1.84
C PHE A 44 -14.87 7.26 2.26
N GLY A 45 -13.94 6.46 1.69
CA GLY A 45 -13.84 5.03 2.01
C GLY A 45 -13.22 4.76 3.38
N THR A 46 -12.84 3.52 3.64
CA THR A 46 -12.28 3.08 4.94
C THR A 46 -10.90 3.66 5.28
N GLY A 47 -10.35 4.54 4.47
CA GLY A 47 -9.03 5.14 4.69
C GLY A 47 -8.83 6.48 4.00
N GLY A 48 -9.86 7.04 3.36
CA GLY A 48 -9.78 8.32 2.67
C GLY A 48 -10.55 8.37 1.34
N LEU A 49 -10.23 9.34 0.51
CA LEU A 49 -10.81 9.53 -0.82
C LEU A 49 -9.91 8.96 -1.91
N ARG A 50 -10.51 8.50 -3.01
CA ARG A 50 -9.82 8.21 -4.27
C ARG A 50 -10.76 8.45 -5.43
N GLY A 51 -10.33 9.22 -6.43
CA GLY A 51 -11.18 9.53 -7.58
C GLY A 51 -10.41 10.14 -8.75
N VAL A 52 -11.11 10.31 -9.85
CA VAL A 52 -10.62 11.04 -11.02
C VAL A 52 -10.57 12.52 -10.70
N ILE A 53 -9.49 13.20 -11.10
CA ILE A 53 -9.33 14.66 -10.92
C ILE A 53 -10.29 15.38 -11.86
N GLY A 54 -11.02 16.37 -11.35
CA GLY A 54 -11.90 17.23 -12.14
C GLY A 54 -13.01 17.90 -11.33
N ALA A 55 -13.75 18.77 -11.97
CA ALA A 55 -14.92 19.42 -11.36
C ALA A 55 -16.09 18.43 -11.25
N GLY A 56 -16.80 18.48 -10.13
CA GLY A 56 -17.95 17.62 -9.85
C GLY A 56 -17.92 16.98 -8.47
N THR A 57 -19.08 16.53 -8.00
CA THR A 57 -19.22 15.91 -6.66
C THR A 57 -18.62 14.50 -6.58
N ASN A 58 -18.58 13.78 -7.70
CA ASN A 58 -17.96 12.44 -7.82
C ASN A 58 -16.56 12.53 -8.45
N ARG A 59 -15.83 13.60 -8.16
CA ARG A 59 -14.46 13.85 -8.59
C ARG A 59 -13.62 14.31 -7.40
N ILE A 60 -12.30 14.09 -7.48
CA ILE A 60 -11.39 14.71 -6.52
C ILE A 60 -10.99 16.09 -7.01
N ASN A 61 -11.23 17.08 -6.19
CA ASN A 61 -10.95 18.50 -6.43
C ASN A 61 -10.79 19.23 -5.10
N ILE A 62 -10.48 20.52 -5.15
CA ILE A 62 -10.28 21.31 -3.93
C ILE A 62 -11.52 21.30 -3.01
N TYR A 63 -12.74 21.26 -3.56
CA TYR A 63 -13.98 21.31 -2.79
C TYR A 63 -14.24 19.98 -2.06
N THR A 64 -14.04 18.85 -2.73
CA THR A 64 -14.20 17.52 -2.11
C THR A 64 -13.09 17.23 -1.10
N VAL A 65 -11.87 17.71 -1.34
CA VAL A 65 -10.74 17.64 -0.38
C VAL A 65 -11.05 18.50 0.85
N ARG A 66 -11.52 19.74 0.68
CA ARG A 66 -11.92 20.64 1.77
C ARG A 66 -13.06 20.02 2.60
N GLN A 67 -14.07 19.45 1.96
CA GLN A 67 -15.20 18.78 2.64
C GLN A 67 -14.71 17.62 3.52
N ALA A 68 -13.87 16.74 2.98
CA ALA A 68 -13.28 15.65 3.73
C ALA A 68 -12.42 16.15 4.91
N THR A 69 -11.64 17.20 4.66
CA THR A 69 -10.78 17.81 5.68
C THR A 69 -11.58 18.50 6.78
N GLN A 70 -12.70 19.15 6.45
CA GLN A 70 -13.60 19.72 7.47
C GLN A 70 -14.19 18.62 8.38
N GLY A 71 -14.60 17.49 7.82
CA GLY A 71 -15.05 16.34 8.60
C GLY A 71 -13.93 15.78 9.51
N LEU A 72 -12.73 15.65 8.98
CA LEU A 72 -11.56 15.27 9.79
C LEU A 72 -11.28 16.29 10.90
N ALA A 73 -11.34 17.59 10.60
CA ALA A 73 -11.15 18.66 11.58
C ALA A 73 -12.19 18.57 12.72
N ASN A 74 -13.45 18.36 12.39
CA ASN A 74 -14.51 18.19 13.38
C ASN A 74 -14.24 17.01 14.31
N TYR A 75 -13.78 15.89 13.73
CA TYR A 75 -13.42 14.72 14.54
C TYR A 75 -12.20 14.99 15.43
N ILE A 76 -11.14 15.60 14.92
CA ILE A 76 -9.95 15.97 15.69
C ILE A 76 -10.32 16.87 16.88
N ILE A 77 -11.19 17.86 16.66
CA ILE A 77 -11.70 18.76 17.71
C ILE A 77 -12.44 17.96 18.77
N SER A 78 -13.29 17.01 18.37
CA SER A 78 -14.03 16.14 19.32
C SER A 78 -13.09 15.27 20.20
N GLN A 79 -11.86 15.03 19.72
CA GLN A 79 -10.82 14.30 20.44
C GLN A 79 -9.85 15.21 21.21
N ASN A 80 -10.09 16.53 21.25
CA ASN A 80 -9.21 17.54 21.85
C ASN A 80 -7.76 17.48 21.28
N GLY A 81 -7.63 17.19 19.97
CA GLY A 81 -6.34 16.93 19.31
C GLY A 81 -5.73 18.14 18.58
N GLN A 82 -6.32 19.36 18.69
CA GLN A 82 -5.93 20.53 17.89
C GLN A 82 -4.46 20.90 18.06
N GLU A 83 -3.96 20.89 19.30
CA GLU A 83 -2.58 21.26 19.65
C GLU A 83 -1.53 20.24 19.16
N LYS A 84 -1.90 18.97 19.04
CA LYS A 84 -1.01 17.93 18.51
C LYS A 84 -0.72 18.16 17.03
N GLY A 85 -1.66 18.72 16.29
CA GLY A 85 -1.54 19.03 14.88
C GLY A 85 -1.64 17.83 13.93
N VAL A 86 -1.47 18.12 12.64
CA VAL A 86 -1.58 17.15 11.53
C VAL A 86 -0.37 17.28 10.61
N ALA A 87 0.33 16.18 10.36
CA ALA A 87 1.39 16.12 9.34
C ALA A 87 0.78 15.87 7.95
N ILE A 88 1.31 16.51 6.92
CA ILE A 88 0.77 16.43 5.56
C ILE A 88 1.90 16.22 4.55
N ALA A 89 1.78 15.20 3.72
CA ALA A 89 2.68 14.91 2.59
C ALA A 89 1.88 14.73 1.30
N HIS A 90 2.58 14.75 0.18
CA HIS A 90 1.99 14.50 -1.13
C HIS A 90 2.99 13.82 -2.08
N ASP A 91 2.47 13.16 -3.10
CA ASP A 91 3.26 12.57 -4.17
C ASP A 91 3.48 13.54 -5.35
N SER A 92 3.94 12.99 -6.49
CA SER A 92 4.24 13.74 -7.72
C SER A 92 3.01 14.03 -8.60
N ARG A 93 1.82 13.53 -8.25
CA ARG A 93 0.61 13.65 -9.08
C ARG A 93 0.18 15.10 -9.28
N ARG A 94 -0.51 15.33 -10.40
CA ARG A 94 -1.16 16.62 -10.64
C ARG A 94 -2.09 16.96 -9.50
N MET A 95 -2.14 18.20 -9.11
CA MET A 95 -2.94 18.76 -8.01
C MET A 95 -2.55 18.25 -6.61
N SER A 96 -1.54 17.37 -6.46
CA SER A 96 -1.14 16.89 -5.13
C SER A 96 -0.63 18.00 -4.22
N PRO A 97 0.24 18.93 -4.65
CA PRO A 97 0.65 20.06 -3.83
C PRO A 97 -0.52 20.98 -3.45
N GLU A 98 -1.41 21.27 -4.42
CA GLU A 98 -2.57 22.14 -4.22
C GLU A 98 -3.55 21.51 -3.20
N PHE A 99 -3.87 20.23 -3.35
CA PHE A 99 -4.75 19.52 -2.40
C PHE A 99 -4.15 19.44 -1.01
N ALA A 100 -2.83 19.22 -0.90
CA ALA A 100 -2.14 19.22 0.38
C ALA A 100 -2.21 20.59 1.09
N ARG A 101 -2.00 21.66 0.33
CA ARG A 101 -2.13 23.04 0.82
C ARG A 101 -3.56 23.36 1.25
N GLU A 102 -4.55 23.01 0.44
CA GLU A 102 -5.96 23.20 0.78
C GLU A 102 -6.40 22.47 2.04
N ALA A 103 -5.92 21.23 2.22
CA ALA A 103 -6.15 20.48 3.45
C ALA A 103 -5.52 21.18 4.67
N ALA A 104 -4.28 21.67 4.55
CA ALA A 104 -3.61 22.41 5.60
C ALA A 104 -4.39 23.66 6.00
N LEU A 105 -4.79 24.48 5.04
CA LEU A 105 -5.51 25.74 5.29
C LEU A 105 -6.91 25.52 5.87
N CYS A 106 -7.60 24.45 5.47
CA CYS A 106 -8.86 24.05 6.09
C CYS A 106 -8.67 23.66 7.57
N LEU A 107 -7.64 22.88 7.89
CA LEU A 107 -7.30 22.51 9.27
C LEU A 107 -6.94 23.75 10.10
N ASN A 108 -6.10 24.65 9.55
CA ASN A 108 -5.70 25.88 10.21
C ASN A 108 -6.91 26.78 10.53
N ALA A 109 -7.86 26.93 9.61
CA ALA A 109 -9.09 27.68 9.81
C ALA A 109 -9.99 27.09 10.92
N ASN A 110 -9.76 25.84 11.31
CA ASN A 110 -10.39 25.19 12.45
C ASN A 110 -9.51 25.18 13.72
N GLY A 111 -8.43 25.99 13.74
CA GLY A 111 -7.51 26.10 14.88
C GLY A 111 -6.59 24.89 15.07
N ILE A 112 -6.42 24.06 14.05
CA ILE A 112 -5.55 22.86 14.11
C ILE A 112 -4.22 23.20 13.44
N LYS A 113 -3.14 22.96 14.16
CA LYS A 113 -1.78 23.13 13.66
C LYS A 113 -1.47 22.13 12.55
N THR A 114 -0.74 22.54 11.52
CA THR A 114 -0.32 21.66 10.42
C THR A 114 1.20 21.70 10.21
N TYR A 115 1.73 20.55 9.79
CA TYR A 115 3.14 20.35 9.42
C TYR A 115 3.15 19.83 7.99
N LEU A 116 3.28 20.72 7.01
CA LEU A 116 3.28 20.40 5.59
C LEU A 116 4.71 20.23 5.08
N PHE A 117 5.03 19.13 4.43
CA PHE A 117 6.31 18.97 3.75
C PHE A 117 6.46 19.99 2.63
N GLU A 118 7.66 20.60 2.52
CA GLU A 118 7.97 21.65 1.52
C GLU A 118 7.87 21.18 0.08
N SER A 119 8.02 19.87 -0.15
CA SER A 119 7.88 19.21 -1.45
C SER A 119 7.44 17.76 -1.26
N LEU A 120 7.26 17.02 -2.36
CA LEU A 120 6.83 15.63 -2.33
C LEU A 120 7.70 14.76 -1.41
N ARG A 121 7.06 13.88 -0.65
CA ARG A 121 7.71 12.89 0.24
C ARG A 121 6.96 11.55 0.18
N PRO A 122 7.66 10.44 0.46
CA PRO A 122 7.07 9.11 0.55
C PRO A 122 5.96 9.00 1.60
N THR A 123 4.97 8.15 1.32
CA THR A 123 3.94 7.77 2.30
C THR A 123 4.55 7.30 3.63
N PRO A 124 5.57 6.41 3.68
CA PRO A 124 6.16 5.99 4.95
C PRO A 124 6.86 7.12 5.72
N GLU A 125 7.40 8.12 5.04
CA GLU A 125 7.98 9.28 5.70
C GLU A 125 6.94 10.15 6.39
N LEU A 126 5.72 10.27 5.81
CA LEU A 126 4.57 10.87 6.50
C LEU A 126 4.20 10.08 7.77
N SER A 127 4.11 8.74 7.67
CA SER A 127 3.84 7.90 8.83
C SER A 127 4.86 8.13 9.96
N PHE A 128 6.13 8.22 9.60
CA PHE A 128 7.21 8.56 10.53
C PHE A 128 7.05 9.98 11.12
N ALA A 129 6.68 10.97 10.30
CA ALA A 129 6.47 12.35 10.77
C ALA A 129 5.32 12.46 11.78
N VAL A 130 4.20 11.76 11.57
CA VAL A 130 3.10 11.71 12.54
C VAL A 130 3.61 11.27 13.91
N ARG A 131 4.44 10.24 13.96
CA ARG A 131 5.00 9.69 15.18
C ARG A 131 6.07 10.62 15.81
N GLU A 132 6.98 11.12 15.00
CA GLU A 132 8.12 11.94 15.46
C GLU A 132 7.67 13.30 16.01
N PHE A 133 6.64 13.92 15.40
CA PHE A 133 6.07 15.17 15.90
C PHE A 133 4.96 14.96 16.93
N GLY A 134 4.52 13.73 17.18
CA GLY A 134 3.39 13.44 18.08
C GLY A 134 2.07 14.01 17.57
N CYS A 135 1.87 14.04 16.26
CA CYS A 135 0.65 14.51 15.65
C CYS A 135 -0.55 13.63 16.00
N ILE A 136 -1.76 14.21 16.06
CA ILE A 136 -3.00 13.46 16.23
C ILE A 136 -3.38 12.70 14.96
N SER A 137 -3.00 13.23 13.80
CA SER A 137 -3.36 12.68 12.49
C SER A 137 -2.32 13.00 11.44
N GLY A 138 -2.39 12.32 10.31
CA GLY A 138 -1.61 12.60 9.12
C GLY A 138 -2.45 12.50 7.86
N ILE A 139 -2.02 13.18 6.81
CA ILE A 139 -2.66 13.15 5.48
C ILE A 139 -1.59 12.92 4.42
N VAL A 140 -1.85 11.99 3.50
CA VAL A 140 -1.05 11.85 2.27
C VAL A 140 -1.95 12.06 1.05
N ILE A 141 -1.59 13.02 0.22
CA ILE A 141 -2.24 13.24 -1.06
C ILE A 141 -1.56 12.37 -2.11
N THR A 142 -2.21 11.28 -2.45
CA THR A 142 -1.71 10.28 -3.41
C THR A 142 -2.83 9.33 -3.86
N ALA A 143 -2.72 8.83 -5.08
CA ALA A 143 -3.49 7.68 -5.54
C ALA A 143 -2.58 6.46 -5.78
N SER A 144 -1.40 6.39 -5.11
CA SER A 144 -0.44 5.31 -5.23
C SER A 144 -0.10 5.03 -6.72
N HIS A 145 -0.31 3.84 -7.20
CA HIS A 145 -0.01 3.38 -8.56
C HIS A 145 -1.14 3.54 -9.59
N ASN A 146 -2.25 4.21 -9.24
CA ASN A 146 -3.36 4.44 -10.18
C ASN A 146 -2.90 5.29 -11.38
N PRO A 147 -3.63 5.26 -12.53
CA PRO A 147 -3.36 6.11 -13.67
C PRO A 147 -3.29 7.61 -13.34
N ARG A 148 -2.71 8.39 -14.24
CA ARG A 148 -2.46 9.84 -14.07
C ARG A 148 -3.72 10.69 -13.84
N GLU A 149 -4.89 10.19 -14.26
CA GLU A 149 -6.17 10.87 -14.10
C GLU A 149 -6.66 10.86 -12.66
N TYR A 150 -6.11 9.97 -11.81
CA TYR A 150 -6.53 9.80 -10.41
C TYR A 150 -5.67 10.60 -9.45
N ASN A 151 -6.30 11.01 -8.35
CA ASN A 151 -5.62 11.39 -7.13
C ASN A 151 -6.40 10.85 -5.92
N GLY A 152 -5.87 11.04 -4.72
CA GLY A 152 -6.46 10.52 -3.49
C GLY A 152 -6.02 11.32 -2.27
N TYR A 153 -6.65 10.97 -1.14
CA TYR A 153 -6.47 11.61 0.15
C TYR A 153 -6.52 10.49 1.19
N LYS A 154 -5.37 10.06 1.72
CA LYS A 154 -5.24 9.02 2.73
C LYS A 154 -5.14 9.66 4.11
N VAL A 155 -5.83 9.10 5.11
CA VAL A 155 -5.82 9.59 6.50
C VAL A 155 -5.12 8.59 7.41
N TYR A 156 -4.26 9.11 8.28
CA TYR A 156 -3.49 8.40 9.30
C TYR A 156 -3.88 8.91 10.69
N TRP A 157 -3.70 8.09 11.72
CA TRP A 157 -3.96 8.48 13.09
C TRP A 157 -2.67 8.62 13.91
N GLU A 158 -2.77 8.95 15.19
CA GLU A 158 -1.64 9.31 16.04
C GLU A 158 -0.55 8.22 16.20
N ASP A 159 -0.88 6.98 15.92
CA ASP A 159 0.10 5.88 15.89
C ASP A 159 0.94 5.83 14.61
N GLY A 160 0.59 6.63 13.60
CA GLY A 160 1.22 6.67 12.29
C GLY A 160 0.68 5.64 11.29
N ALA A 161 -0.29 4.81 11.68
CA ALA A 161 -0.97 3.90 10.77
C ALA A 161 -2.15 4.56 10.05
N GLN A 162 -2.50 4.08 8.87
CA GLN A 162 -3.74 4.47 8.22
C GLN A 162 -4.93 4.09 9.10
N ILE A 163 -5.96 4.95 9.14
CA ILE A 163 -7.09 4.81 10.07
C ILE A 163 -7.78 3.44 9.97
N THR A 164 -8.09 2.89 11.16
CA THR A 164 -8.87 1.67 11.39
C THR A 164 -10.09 1.99 12.25
N PRO A 165 -11.06 1.07 12.44
CA PRO A 165 -12.14 1.29 13.38
C PRO A 165 -11.64 1.58 14.81
N PRO A 166 -12.25 2.52 15.54
CA PRO A 166 -13.47 3.27 15.21
C PRO A 166 -13.24 4.57 14.43
N HIS A 167 -11.99 4.97 14.21
CA HIS A 167 -11.63 6.28 13.66
C HIS A 167 -12.18 6.47 12.24
N ASP A 168 -12.06 5.46 11.37
CA ASP A 168 -12.57 5.48 9.99
C ASP A 168 -14.08 5.78 9.94
N LYS A 169 -14.89 5.08 10.75
CA LYS A 169 -16.34 5.29 10.83
C LYS A 169 -16.71 6.64 11.40
N ASN A 170 -15.99 7.09 12.43
CA ASN A 170 -16.28 8.35 13.10
C ASN A 170 -15.92 9.54 12.19
N ILE A 171 -14.79 9.49 11.48
CA ILE A 171 -14.41 10.51 10.50
C ILE A 171 -15.43 10.55 9.36
N LEU A 172 -15.81 9.38 8.82
CA LEU A 172 -16.83 9.29 7.77
C LEU A 172 -18.16 9.94 8.23
N ALA A 173 -18.59 9.70 9.46
CA ALA A 173 -19.80 10.30 10.03
C ALA A 173 -19.69 11.83 10.12
N GLU A 174 -18.52 12.39 10.45
CA GLU A 174 -18.31 13.84 10.47
C GLU A 174 -18.26 14.44 9.06
N VAL A 175 -17.63 13.75 8.10
CA VAL A 175 -17.64 14.17 6.67
C VAL A 175 -19.07 14.22 6.14
N ALA A 176 -19.91 13.24 6.46
CA ALA A 176 -21.32 13.19 6.03
C ALA A 176 -22.16 14.34 6.56
N LYS A 177 -21.78 14.98 7.67
CA LYS A 177 -22.47 16.17 8.20
C LYS A 177 -22.17 17.46 7.43
N VAL A 178 -21.09 17.48 6.65
CA VAL A 178 -20.69 18.62 5.82
C VAL A 178 -21.45 18.55 4.50
N THR A 179 -22.70 19.02 4.48
CA THR A 179 -23.59 18.91 3.32
C THR A 179 -23.43 20.04 2.31
N GLU A 180 -22.91 21.20 2.74
CA GLU A 180 -22.69 22.37 1.90
C GLU A 180 -21.20 22.73 1.86
N PHE A 181 -20.63 22.87 0.67
CA PHE A 181 -19.21 23.25 0.50
C PHE A 181 -18.90 24.62 1.11
N SER A 182 -19.87 25.57 1.08
CA SER A 182 -19.72 26.90 1.68
C SER A 182 -19.65 26.90 3.22
N ALA A 183 -19.98 25.79 3.86
CA ALA A 183 -19.82 25.62 5.31
C ALA A 183 -18.39 25.22 5.72
N VAL A 184 -17.55 24.84 4.77
CA VAL A 184 -16.15 24.51 5.01
C VAL A 184 -15.37 25.78 5.35
N LYS A 185 -14.61 25.72 6.42
CA LYS A 185 -13.73 26.81 6.83
C LYS A 185 -12.41 26.76 6.06
N THR A 186 -11.94 27.90 5.59
CA THR A 186 -10.62 28.08 4.99
C THR A 186 -10.04 29.40 5.46
N MET A 187 -8.72 29.56 5.35
CA MET A 187 -8.03 30.82 5.64
C MET A 187 -6.86 31.02 4.67
N GLU A 188 -6.34 32.23 4.62
CA GLU A 188 -5.15 32.54 3.83
C GLU A 188 -3.88 32.00 4.50
N GLU A 189 -2.91 31.56 3.70
CA GLU A 189 -1.67 31.00 4.21
C GLU A 189 -0.88 31.98 5.06
N ASP A 190 -0.84 33.24 4.66
CA ASP A 190 -0.12 34.28 5.41
C ASP A 190 -0.70 34.48 6.82
N ASP A 191 -2.03 34.41 6.95
CA ASP A 191 -2.72 34.46 8.24
C ASP A 191 -2.39 33.22 9.08
N ALA A 192 -2.45 32.03 8.47
CA ALA A 192 -2.15 30.77 9.13
C ALA A 192 -0.68 30.73 9.65
N ARG A 193 0.25 31.29 8.87
CA ARG A 193 1.65 31.43 9.26
C ARG A 193 1.84 32.44 10.39
N ALA A 194 1.14 33.58 10.31
CA ALA A 194 1.19 34.62 11.35
C ALA A 194 0.65 34.12 12.70
N GLU A 195 -0.37 33.27 12.68
CA GLU A 195 -0.93 32.61 13.86
C GLU A 195 -0.10 31.41 14.35
N GLY A 196 0.96 31.03 13.63
CA GLY A 196 1.82 29.88 13.96
C GLY A 196 1.17 28.51 13.75
N LEU A 197 0.06 28.46 13.02
CA LEU A 197 -0.67 27.23 12.71
C LEU A 197 -0.08 26.47 11.53
N PHE A 198 0.50 27.15 10.55
CA PHE A 198 1.09 26.56 9.35
C PHE A 198 2.60 26.43 9.51
N GLN A 199 3.09 25.21 9.66
CA GLN A 199 4.50 24.88 9.77
C GLN A 199 4.96 24.12 8.51
N VAL A 200 6.22 24.34 8.11
CA VAL A 200 6.83 23.62 6.97
C VAL A 200 7.87 22.63 7.49
N ILE A 201 7.81 21.40 6.97
CA ILE A 201 8.83 20.37 7.21
C ILE A 201 9.83 20.43 6.06
N GLY A 202 11.08 20.71 6.37
CA GLY A 202 12.19 20.80 5.42
C GLY A 202 13.04 19.53 5.35
N THR A 203 14.15 19.64 4.62
CA THR A 203 15.10 18.55 4.35
C THR A 203 15.85 18.04 5.58
N ASP A 204 15.89 18.78 6.68
CA ASP A 204 16.44 18.33 7.96
C ASP A 204 15.66 17.15 8.56
N PHE A 205 14.37 17.03 8.23
CA PHE A 205 13.58 15.88 8.62
C PHE A 205 13.95 14.62 7.83
N ASP A 206 14.30 14.76 6.55
CA ASP A 206 14.78 13.66 5.72
C ASP A 206 16.02 12.98 6.33
N ASP A 207 16.88 13.75 7.03
CA ASP A 207 18.05 13.21 7.73
C ASP A 207 17.65 12.22 8.82
N ARG A 208 16.59 12.52 9.57
CA ARG A 208 16.06 11.65 10.63
C ARG A 208 15.45 10.39 10.02
N TYR A 209 14.67 10.54 8.93
CA TYR A 209 14.07 9.41 8.24
C TYR A 209 15.13 8.46 7.66
N VAL A 210 16.11 8.97 6.93
CA VAL A 210 17.22 8.17 6.38
C VAL A 210 18.03 7.48 7.48
N ALA A 211 18.23 8.14 8.63
CA ALA A 211 18.87 7.50 9.77
C ALA A 211 18.07 6.27 10.26
N LYS A 212 16.73 6.37 10.34
CA LYS A 212 15.87 5.24 10.71
C LYS A 212 15.91 4.09 9.70
N LEU A 213 16.01 4.40 8.41
CA LEU A 213 16.22 3.37 7.39
C LEU A 213 17.53 2.61 7.64
N LYS A 214 18.64 3.34 7.85
CA LYS A 214 19.97 2.73 8.07
C LYS A 214 20.05 1.90 9.33
N GLU A 215 19.30 2.24 10.38
CA GLU A 215 19.21 1.45 11.62
C GLU A 215 18.69 0.02 11.36
N GLN A 216 17.99 -0.23 10.24
CA GLN A 216 17.45 -1.54 9.89
C GLN A 216 18.49 -2.44 9.21
N SER A 217 19.59 -1.90 8.70
CA SER A 217 20.70 -2.67 8.12
C SER A 217 21.31 -3.60 9.19
N ILE A 218 21.51 -4.86 8.86
CA ILE A 218 22.03 -5.87 9.79
C ILE A 218 23.55 -5.98 9.65
N HIS A 219 24.04 -5.92 8.41
CA HIS A 219 25.43 -6.09 8.06
C HIS A 219 25.98 -4.96 7.18
N PRO A 220 26.03 -3.72 7.68
CA PRO A 220 26.54 -2.58 6.89
C PRO A 220 28.00 -2.77 6.46
N GLU A 221 28.78 -3.60 7.16
CA GLU A 221 30.16 -3.95 6.80
C GLU A 221 30.24 -4.79 5.51
N ILE A 222 29.29 -5.72 5.29
CA ILE A 222 29.22 -6.52 4.06
C ILE A 222 28.97 -5.64 2.84
N ILE A 223 28.13 -4.62 2.99
CA ILE A 223 27.82 -3.68 1.91
C ILE A 223 29.08 -3.00 1.41
N LYS A 224 29.97 -2.55 2.29
CA LYS A 224 31.20 -1.84 1.90
C LYS A 224 32.09 -2.63 0.94
N ASP A 225 32.13 -3.95 1.07
CA ASP A 225 32.93 -4.79 0.22
C ASP A 225 32.21 -5.19 -1.06
N ALA A 226 30.94 -5.60 -0.98
CA ALA A 226 30.14 -6.01 -2.13
C ALA A 226 29.65 -4.84 -2.99
N ALA A 227 29.48 -3.64 -2.40
CA ALA A 227 28.96 -2.46 -3.09
C ALA A 227 29.85 -1.97 -4.25
N LYS A 228 31.14 -2.31 -4.23
CA LYS A 228 32.09 -1.88 -5.26
C LYS A 228 31.76 -2.45 -6.64
N ASP A 229 31.28 -3.70 -6.67
CA ASP A 229 31.05 -4.48 -7.89
C ASP A 229 29.57 -4.76 -8.15
N MET A 230 28.68 -4.36 -7.22
CA MET A 230 27.24 -4.59 -7.37
C MET A 230 26.59 -3.49 -8.19
N LYS A 231 25.98 -3.86 -9.31
CA LYS A 231 25.28 -2.96 -10.21
C LYS A 231 23.77 -3.03 -9.98
N ILE A 232 23.18 -1.91 -9.62
CA ILE A 232 21.77 -1.74 -9.32
C ILE A 232 21.15 -0.82 -10.34
N VAL A 233 20.08 -1.26 -11.01
CA VAL A 233 19.22 -0.37 -11.79
C VAL A 233 18.01 -0.01 -10.95
N TYR A 234 17.68 1.28 -10.89
CA TYR A 234 16.55 1.78 -10.12
C TYR A 234 15.67 2.73 -10.95
N THR A 235 14.36 2.57 -10.82
CA THR A 235 13.39 3.54 -11.31
C THR A 235 12.42 3.95 -10.22
N PRO A 236 12.27 5.27 -9.96
CA PRO A 236 11.23 5.80 -9.07
C PRO A 236 9.85 5.92 -9.74
N LEU A 237 9.69 5.53 -11.00
CA LEU A 237 8.46 5.71 -11.78
C LEU A 237 7.87 7.12 -11.65
N HIS A 238 8.71 8.15 -11.80
CA HIS A 238 8.38 9.58 -11.63
C HIS A 238 7.90 9.98 -10.21
N GLY A 239 8.18 9.17 -9.19
CA GLY A 239 7.62 9.31 -7.85
C GLY A 239 8.59 9.83 -6.79
N THR A 240 8.12 9.73 -5.54
CA THR A 240 8.77 10.26 -4.34
C THR A 240 10.02 9.50 -3.92
N GLY A 241 10.18 8.25 -4.35
CA GLY A 241 11.31 7.39 -3.98
C GLY A 241 12.66 7.85 -4.52
N ASN A 242 12.68 8.71 -5.55
CA ASN A 242 13.93 9.11 -6.22
C ASN A 242 15.02 9.62 -5.27
N VAL A 243 14.67 10.51 -4.34
CA VAL A 243 15.64 11.13 -3.44
C VAL A 243 16.02 10.19 -2.30
N PRO A 244 15.08 9.67 -1.47
CA PRO A 244 15.44 8.87 -0.30
C PRO A 244 16.09 7.53 -0.66
N VAL A 245 15.63 6.84 -1.68
CA VAL A 245 16.24 5.56 -2.13
C VAL A 245 17.68 5.76 -2.58
N ARG A 246 17.91 6.71 -3.45
CA ARG A 246 19.27 7.00 -3.94
C ARG A 246 20.19 7.48 -2.82
N ARG A 247 19.65 8.23 -1.87
CA ARG A 247 20.39 8.74 -0.73
C ARG A 247 20.81 7.60 0.20
N VAL A 248 19.88 6.74 0.63
CA VAL A 248 20.22 5.65 1.55
C VAL A 248 21.20 4.66 0.93
N LEU A 249 21.04 4.32 -0.35
CA LEU A 249 21.98 3.44 -1.06
C LEU A 249 23.39 4.06 -1.13
N ARG A 250 23.48 5.34 -1.48
CA ARG A 250 24.78 6.05 -1.52
C ARG A 250 25.44 6.11 -0.15
N GLU A 251 24.68 6.44 0.89
CA GLU A 251 25.22 6.57 2.27
C GLU A 251 25.67 5.23 2.85
N LEU A 252 25.10 4.10 2.38
CA LEU A 252 25.56 2.76 2.72
C LEU A 252 26.77 2.29 1.89
N GLY A 253 27.08 2.96 0.79
CA GLY A 253 28.26 2.67 -0.03
C GLY A 253 28.00 2.00 -1.38
N PHE A 254 26.73 1.86 -1.80
CA PHE A 254 26.42 1.41 -3.15
C PHE A 254 26.75 2.52 -4.17
N ASN A 255 27.81 2.30 -4.95
CA ASN A 255 28.35 3.31 -5.88
C ASN A 255 27.87 3.13 -7.33
N GLN A 256 27.38 1.96 -7.68
CA GLN A 256 26.94 1.62 -9.03
C GLN A 256 25.41 1.54 -9.11
N VAL A 257 24.74 2.64 -8.82
CA VAL A 257 23.29 2.79 -8.91
C VAL A 257 22.95 3.57 -10.17
N TYR A 258 22.37 2.88 -11.15
CA TYR A 258 21.98 3.42 -12.45
C TYR A 258 20.48 3.72 -12.42
N VAL A 259 20.13 5.00 -12.46
CA VAL A 259 18.73 5.45 -12.42
C VAL A 259 18.20 5.63 -13.84
N VAL A 260 17.01 5.11 -14.12
CA VAL A 260 16.33 5.31 -15.40
C VAL A 260 16.07 6.79 -15.61
N LYS A 261 16.80 7.39 -16.54
CA LYS A 261 16.87 8.85 -16.73
C LYS A 261 15.51 9.46 -17.04
N GLU A 262 14.73 8.80 -17.88
CA GLU A 262 13.41 9.25 -18.35
C GLU A 262 12.36 9.21 -17.23
N GLN A 263 12.56 8.39 -16.19
CA GLN A 263 11.63 8.18 -15.07
C GLN A 263 12.09 8.82 -13.76
N LYS A 264 13.28 9.42 -13.77
CA LYS A 264 13.92 9.98 -12.58
C LYS A 264 13.22 11.22 -12.04
N VAL A 265 12.78 12.11 -12.95
CA VAL A 265 12.17 13.39 -12.58
C VAL A 265 10.72 13.15 -12.19
N PRO A 266 10.28 13.68 -11.04
CA PRO A 266 8.85 13.65 -10.66
C PRO A 266 7.99 14.30 -11.74
N ASP A 267 6.97 13.58 -12.21
CA ASP A 267 6.02 14.07 -13.22
C ASP A 267 4.65 13.41 -13.05
N GLY A 268 3.66 14.20 -12.69
CA GLY A 268 2.28 13.74 -12.47
C GLY A 268 1.54 13.29 -13.74
N ASN A 269 2.12 13.47 -14.92
CA ASN A 269 1.59 12.94 -16.17
C ASN A 269 2.09 11.51 -16.48
N PHE A 270 3.08 11.01 -15.75
CA PHE A 270 3.69 9.68 -15.96
C PHE A 270 3.96 9.37 -17.46
N PRO A 271 4.74 10.21 -18.17
CA PRO A 271 4.80 10.17 -19.63
C PRO A 271 5.36 8.88 -20.22
N THR A 272 6.05 8.06 -19.42
CA THR A 272 6.68 6.82 -19.87
C THR A 272 5.85 5.57 -19.57
N VAL A 273 4.78 5.68 -18.77
CA VAL A 273 3.96 4.53 -18.32
C VAL A 273 2.49 4.91 -18.23
N ALA A 274 1.61 4.01 -18.64
CA ALA A 274 0.16 4.18 -18.45
C ALA A 274 -0.24 4.00 -16.98
N TYR A 275 0.40 3.04 -16.32
CA TYR A 275 0.24 2.74 -14.89
C TYR A 275 1.62 2.77 -14.22
N PRO A 276 1.87 3.69 -13.30
CA PRO A 276 3.13 3.75 -12.55
C PRO A 276 3.15 2.69 -11.44
N ASN A 277 2.95 1.43 -11.82
CA ASN A 277 2.78 0.30 -10.92
C ASN A 277 3.90 -0.73 -11.14
N PRO A 278 4.72 -1.02 -10.12
CA PRO A 278 5.75 -2.06 -10.21
C PRO A 278 5.23 -3.47 -10.51
N GLU A 279 3.92 -3.72 -10.34
CA GLU A 279 3.28 -4.98 -10.72
C GLU A 279 2.99 -5.09 -12.23
N ASP A 280 2.99 -3.95 -12.96
CA ASP A 280 2.75 -3.92 -14.39
C ASP A 280 4.06 -4.16 -15.16
N GLU A 281 4.13 -5.24 -15.93
CA GLU A 281 5.30 -5.58 -16.75
C GLU A 281 5.72 -4.45 -17.68
N LYS A 282 4.78 -3.65 -18.18
CA LYS A 282 5.06 -2.52 -19.09
C LYS A 282 5.83 -1.39 -18.40
N ALA A 283 5.72 -1.26 -17.08
CA ALA A 283 6.46 -0.25 -16.32
C ALA A 283 7.98 -0.50 -16.34
N TRP A 284 8.42 -1.72 -16.63
CA TRP A 284 9.81 -2.15 -16.58
C TRP A 284 10.58 -2.00 -17.89
N THR A 285 9.93 -1.64 -18.99
CA THR A 285 10.54 -1.59 -20.33
C THR A 285 11.87 -0.84 -20.36
N LEU A 286 11.92 0.37 -19.79
CA LEU A 286 13.13 1.20 -19.75
C LEU A 286 14.17 0.67 -18.77
N ALA A 287 13.74 0.19 -17.61
CA ALA A 287 14.64 -0.34 -16.59
C ALA A 287 15.30 -1.64 -17.05
N LEU A 288 14.57 -2.54 -17.69
CA LEU A 288 15.12 -3.79 -18.27
C LEU A 288 16.10 -3.49 -19.40
N LYS A 289 15.83 -2.49 -20.24
CA LYS A 289 16.76 -2.06 -21.28
C LYS A 289 18.07 -1.56 -20.66
N LEU A 290 17.99 -0.65 -19.70
CA LEU A 290 19.17 -0.13 -19.01
C LEU A 290 19.94 -1.25 -18.27
N ALA A 291 19.23 -2.19 -17.66
CA ALA A 291 19.86 -3.31 -16.96
C ALA A 291 20.70 -4.21 -17.88
N LYS A 292 20.22 -4.46 -19.10
CA LYS A 292 20.98 -5.20 -20.12
C LYS A 292 22.22 -4.42 -20.59
N GLU A 293 22.12 -3.09 -20.70
CA GLU A 293 23.24 -2.23 -21.12
C GLU A 293 24.38 -2.22 -20.08
N VAL A 294 24.03 -2.17 -18.80
CA VAL A 294 25.02 -2.09 -17.71
C VAL A 294 25.38 -3.45 -17.11
N ASP A 295 24.69 -4.49 -17.52
CA ASP A 295 24.80 -5.84 -16.93
C ASP A 295 24.51 -5.82 -15.42
N ALA A 296 23.29 -5.39 -15.05
CA ALA A 296 22.89 -5.19 -13.66
C ALA A 296 22.70 -6.53 -12.92
N ASP A 297 22.99 -6.53 -11.61
CA ASP A 297 22.70 -7.65 -10.72
C ASP A 297 21.21 -7.70 -10.35
N ILE A 298 20.63 -6.53 -10.04
CA ILE A 298 19.22 -6.37 -9.67
C ILE A 298 18.61 -5.11 -10.29
N ILE A 299 17.29 -5.13 -10.45
CA ILE A 299 16.51 -4.02 -10.96
C ILE A 299 15.37 -3.76 -9.99
N LEU A 300 15.20 -2.50 -9.57
CA LEU A 300 14.26 -2.08 -8.55
C LEU A 300 13.35 -0.98 -9.07
N ALA A 301 12.07 -1.04 -8.73
CA ALA A 301 11.10 0.01 -9.03
C ALA A 301 10.24 0.31 -7.80
N THR A 302 10.03 1.60 -7.52
CA THR A 302 9.06 2.05 -6.52
C THR A 302 7.89 2.76 -7.20
N ASP A 303 6.70 2.64 -6.63
CA ASP A 303 5.53 3.38 -7.10
C ASP A 303 5.58 4.87 -6.69
N PRO A 304 4.66 5.72 -7.17
CA PRO A 304 4.77 7.17 -6.96
C PRO A 304 4.86 7.65 -5.52
N ASP A 305 4.21 7.01 -4.56
CA ASP A 305 4.29 7.34 -3.13
C ASP A 305 5.27 6.47 -2.34
N ALA A 306 6.04 5.62 -3.06
CA ALA A 306 7.16 4.82 -2.57
C ALA A 306 6.80 3.94 -1.36
N ASP A 307 5.61 3.34 -1.37
CA ASP A 307 5.20 2.34 -0.41
C ASP A 307 5.30 0.90 -0.94
N ARG A 308 5.55 0.70 -2.25
CA ARG A 308 5.70 -0.60 -2.92
C ARG A 308 7.02 -0.73 -3.64
N LEU A 309 7.59 -1.95 -3.59
CA LEU A 309 8.83 -2.31 -4.25
C LEU A 309 8.63 -3.46 -5.23
N GLY A 310 8.88 -3.22 -6.51
CA GLY A 310 9.04 -4.27 -7.52
C GLY A 310 10.51 -4.62 -7.75
N VAL A 311 10.77 -5.85 -8.15
CA VAL A 311 12.11 -6.42 -8.24
C VAL A 311 12.25 -7.33 -9.47
N TYR A 312 13.37 -7.20 -10.18
CA TYR A 312 13.91 -8.22 -11.07
C TYR A 312 15.33 -8.56 -10.64
N ALA A 313 15.69 -9.82 -10.70
CA ALA A 313 17.03 -10.30 -10.42
C ALA A 313 17.54 -11.20 -11.53
N LYS A 314 18.86 -11.21 -11.73
CA LYS A 314 19.52 -12.03 -12.74
C LYS A 314 19.53 -13.49 -12.31
N ASP A 315 19.13 -14.37 -13.21
CA ASP A 315 19.35 -15.81 -13.06
C ASP A 315 20.80 -16.15 -13.47
N SER A 316 21.56 -16.76 -12.57
CA SER A 316 22.96 -17.12 -12.83
C SER A 316 23.13 -18.16 -13.92
N LYS A 317 22.12 -19.00 -14.16
CA LYS A 317 22.16 -20.11 -15.11
C LYS A 317 21.85 -19.66 -16.55
N THR A 318 20.89 -18.75 -16.71
CA THR A 318 20.41 -18.31 -18.02
C THR A 318 20.92 -16.92 -18.42
N GLY A 319 21.31 -16.11 -17.43
CA GLY A 319 21.66 -14.70 -17.63
C GLY A 319 20.45 -13.79 -17.84
N GLU A 320 19.22 -14.32 -17.85
CA GLU A 320 17.99 -13.56 -18.00
C GLU A 320 17.54 -12.94 -16.66
N TYR A 321 16.72 -11.90 -16.75
CA TYR A 321 16.13 -11.26 -15.57
C TYR A 321 14.78 -11.88 -15.23
N VAL A 322 14.63 -12.34 -13.99
CA VAL A 322 13.41 -12.95 -13.44
C VAL A 322 12.66 -11.95 -12.60
N SER A 323 11.36 -11.80 -12.85
CA SER A 323 10.45 -10.96 -12.06
C SER A 323 10.14 -11.61 -10.73
N PHE A 324 10.19 -10.85 -9.64
CA PHE A 324 9.81 -11.27 -8.30
C PHE A 324 8.41 -10.76 -7.97
N THR A 325 7.61 -11.61 -7.35
CA THR A 325 6.38 -11.16 -6.67
C THR A 325 6.72 -10.43 -5.38
N GLY A 326 5.76 -9.69 -4.82
CA GLY A 326 5.93 -9.07 -3.51
C GLY A 326 6.22 -10.09 -2.41
N ASN A 327 5.61 -11.28 -2.49
CA ASN A 327 5.87 -12.38 -1.57
C ASN A 327 7.32 -12.89 -1.65
N MET A 328 7.86 -13.06 -2.85
CA MET A 328 9.24 -13.52 -3.03
C MET A 328 10.24 -12.53 -2.43
N SER A 329 10.15 -11.26 -2.76
CA SER A 329 11.05 -10.23 -2.22
C SER A 329 10.88 -10.05 -0.71
N GLY A 330 9.64 -10.06 -0.22
CA GLY A 330 9.35 -9.96 1.21
C GLY A 330 9.87 -11.14 2.01
N MET A 331 9.73 -12.36 1.50
CA MET A 331 10.24 -13.56 2.18
C MET A 331 11.76 -13.62 2.20
N LEU A 332 12.45 -13.16 1.13
CA LEU A 332 13.92 -13.05 1.14
C LEU A 332 14.40 -12.08 2.24
N ILE A 333 13.74 -10.94 2.38
CA ILE A 333 14.07 -9.97 3.45
C ILE A 333 13.77 -10.57 4.82
N ALA A 334 12.60 -11.18 5.01
CA ALA A 334 12.18 -11.77 6.27
C ALA A 334 13.13 -12.86 6.73
N GLU A 335 13.43 -13.83 5.85
CA GLU A 335 14.34 -14.95 6.14
C GLU A 335 15.74 -14.44 6.50
N TYR A 336 16.26 -13.49 5.71
CA TYR A 336 17.57 -12.89 5.99
C TYR A 336 17.62 -12.21 7.37
N ILE A 337 16.60 -11.43 7.72
CA ILE A 337 16.51 -10.78 9.02
C ILE A 337 16.49 -11.82 10.15
N LEU A 338 15.66 -12.84 10.03
CA LEU A 338 15.51 -13.86 11.07
C LEU A 338 16.79 -14.69 11.21
N ARG A 339 17.38 -15.13 10.11
CA ARG A 339 18.63 -15.91 10.11
C ARG A 339 19.78 -15.13 10.72
N GLU A 340 20.05 -13.93 10.22
CA GLU A 340 21.21 -13.17 10.67
C GLU A 340 21.05 -12.66 12.10
N ARG A 341 19.85 -12.24 12.52
CA ARG A 341 19.60 -11.88 13.93
C ARG A 341 19.71 -13.07 14.87
N THR A 342 19.25 -14.25 14.46
CA THR A 342 19.43 -15.50 15.24
C THR A 342 20.90 -15.82 15.40
N LYS A 343 21.66 -15.77 14.29
CA LYS A 343 23.10 -16.04 14.27
C LYS A 343 23.91 -15.07 15.13
N ASN A 344 23.52 -13.80 15.12
CA ASN A 344 24.21 -12.74 15.85
C ASN A 344 23.72 -12.59 17.31
N GLY A 345 22.70 -13.34 17.72
CA GLY A 345 22.11 -13.22 19.05
C GLY A 345 21.37 -11.88 19.30
N THR A 346 20.87 -11.24 18.22
CA THR A 346 20.17 -9.96 18.27
C THR A 346 18.67 -10.06 18.04
N MET A 347 18.14 -11.29 18.03
CA MET A 347 16.70 -11.51 17.97
C MET A 347 16.04 -10.99 19.25
N PRO A 348 14.98 -10.16 19.15
CA PRO A 348 14.28 -9.69 20.35
C PRO A 348 13.54 -10.84 21.05
N GLU A 349 13.15 -10.65 22.29
CA GLU A 349 12.26 -11.58 22.99
C GLU A 349 10.89 -11.63 22.32
N ASN A 350 10.26 -12.81 22.28
CA ASN A 350 8.94 -13.01 21.68
C ASN A 350 8.80 -12.37 20.27
N PRO A 351 9.69 -12.68 19.33
CA PRO A 351 9.68 -12.04 18.01
C PRO A 351 8.45 -12.45 17.21
N ALA A 352 7.92 -11.52 16.42
CA ALA A 352 6.78 -11.77 15.54
C ALA A 352 7.02 -11.26 14.12
N LEU A 353 6.61 -12.08 13.15
CA LEU A 353 6.29 -11.69 11.78
C LEU A 353 4.80 -11.40 11.68
N VAL A 354 4.43 -10.43 10.86
CA VAL A 354 3.03 -10.10 10.60
C VAL A 354 2.77 -10.12 9.09
N GLU A 355 1.73 -10.84 8.67
CA GLU A 355 1.29 -10.87 7.27
C GLU A 355 -0.22 -10.80 7.13
N THR A 356 -0.72 -10.56 5.91
CA THR A 356 -2.15 -10.68 5.65
C THR A 356 -2.54 -12.13 5.38
N ILE A 357 -3.82 -12.46 5.62
CA ILE A 357 -4.38 -13.81 5.35
C ILE A 357 -4.25 -14.27 3.90
N VAL A 358 -3.86 -13.41 2.97
CA VAL A 358 -3.71 -13.69 1.53
C VAL A 358 -2.27 -13.53 1.05
N THR A 359 -1.29 -13.51 1.97
CA THR A 359 0.12 -13.30 1.62
C THR A 359 0.78 -14.62 1.21
N THR A 360 1.46 -15.35 2.09
CA THR A 360 2.12 -16.60 1.68
C THR A 360 2.31 -17.58 2.82
N ASP A 361 2.00 -18.85 2.60
CA ASP A 361 2.28 -19.92 3.57
C ASP A 361 3.78 -20.24 3.73
N MET A 362 4.65 -19.70 2.87
CA MET A 362 6.10 -19.76 3.09
C MET A 362 6.50 -19.07 4.40
N ALA A 363 5.80 -17.99 4.77
CA ALA A 363 6.01 -17.31 6.05
C ALA A 363 5.79 -18.22 7.25
N LYS A 364 4.82 -19.16 7.17
CA LYS A 364 4.58 -20.17 8.21
C LYS A 364 5.77 -21.11 8.37
N ALA A 365 6.34 -21.55 7.25
CA ALA A 365 7.50 -22.44 7.25
C ALA A 365 8.74 -21.73 7.83
N ILE A 366 9.01 -20.51 7.42
CA ILE A 366 10.13 -19.69 7.90
C ILE A 366 9.97 -19.35 9.38
N ALA A 367 8.80 -18.84 9.80
CA ALA A 367 8.53 -18.51 11.20
C ALA A 367 8.75 -19.73 12.12
N LYS A 368 8.29 -20.90 11.69
CA LYS A 368 8.53 -22.17 12.42
C LYS A 368 9.99 -22.51 12.53
N ALA A 369 10.77 -22.34 11.44
CA ALA A 369 12.20 -22.68 11.43
C ALA A 369 13.00 -21.83 12.43
N TYR A 370 12.62 -20.57 12.64
CA TYR A 370 13.30 -19.65 13.56
C TYR A 370 12.61 -19.48 14.91
N ASN A 371 11.55 -20.25 15.19
CA ASN A 371 10.75 -20.15 16.42
C ASN A 371 10.21 -18.72 16.66
N VAL A 372 9.67 -18.12 15.61
CA VAL A 372 9.07 -16.79 15.59
C VAL A 372 7.55 -16.91 15.49
N ALA A 373 6.80 -16.07 16.22
CA ALA A 373 5.34 -16.03 16.06
C ALA A 373 4.98 -15.47 14.68
N LEU A 374 4.02 -16.10 13.99
CA LEU A 374 3.40 -15.54 12.80
C LEU A 374 2.00 -15.08 13.15
N ILE A 375 1.73 -13.79 12.91
CA ILE A 375 0.43 -13.17 13.15
C ILE A 375 -0.19 -12.83 11.80
N GLU A 376 -1.33 -13.46 11.51
CA GLU A 376 -2.12 -13.17 10.31
C GLU A 376 -3.15 -12.08 10.62
N VAL A 377 -3.28 -11.09 9.73
CA VAL A 377 -4.27 -10.00 9.81
C VAL A 377 -5.11 -9.93 8.53
N LEU A 378 -6.19 -9.17 8.54
CA LEU A 378 -6.97 -8.91 7.32
C LEU A 378 -6.14 -8.18 6.27
N THR A 379 -6.57 -8.26 5.02
CA THR A 379 -5.93 -7.59 3.87
C THR A 379 -5.86 -6.08 4.07
N GLY A 380 -4.67 -5.53 3.90
CA GLY A 380 -4.36 -4.10 4.03
C GLY A 380 -3.33 -3.83 5.13
N PHE A 381 -2.28 -3.11 4.77
CA PHE A 381 -1.14 -2.85 5.67
C PHE A 381 -1.53 -2.09 6.94
N LYS A 382 -2.66 -1.36 6.92
CA LYS A 382 -3.20 -0.69 8.10
C LYS A 382 -3.40 -1.63 9.30
N TYR A 383 -3.76 -2.89 9.05
CA TYR A 383 -3.90 -3.91 10.10
C TYR A 383 -2.55 -4.41 10.60
N ILE A 384 -1.51 -4.41 9.76
CA ILE A 384 -0.13 -4.68 10.19
C ILE A 384 0.36 -3.53 11.08
N GLY A 385 0.14 -2.28 10.67
CA GLY A 385 0.45 -1.10 11.47
C GLY A 385 -0.29 -1.09 12.82
N GLU A 386 -1.58 -1.43 12.83
CA GLU A 386 -2.38 -1.57 14.04
C GLU A 386 -1.85 -2.70 14.96
N GLN A 387 -1.39 -3.81 14.38
CA GLN A 387 -0.83 -4.91 15.15
C GLN A 387 0.46 -4.52 15.86
N ILE A 388 1.30 -3.68 15.25
CA ILE A 388 2.50 -3.13 15.91
C ILE A 388 2.10 -2.31 17.15
N LYS A 389 1.05 -1.48 17.03
CA LYS A 389 0.49 -0.72 18.17
C LYS A 389 0.02 -1.64 19.28
N PHE A 390 -0.69 -2.73 18.96
CA PHE A 390 -1.13 -3.70 19.96
C PHE A 390 0.04 -4.40 20.66
N PHE A 391 1.12 -4.70 19.95
CA PHE A 391 2.33 -5.25 20.56
C PHE A 391 2.98 -4.24 21.52
N GLU A 392 3.09 -2.97 21.14
CA GLU A 392 3.62 -1.92 22.02
C GLU A 392 2.79 -1.73 23.28
N GLN A 393 1.46 -1.84 23.18
CA GLN A 393 0.54 -1.67 24.31
C GLN A 393 0.53 -2.88 25.25
N SER A 394 0.59 -4.09 24.69
CA SER A 394 0.46 -5.33 25.47
C SER A 394 1.79 -5.92 25.94
N GLY A 395 2.89 -5.63 25.23
CA GLY A 395 4.18 -6.29 25.44
C GLY A 395 4.19 -7.77 25.05
N ALA A 396 3.15 -8.27 24.35
CA ALA A 396 3.01 -9.68 24.02
C ALA A 396 4.08 -10.17 23.02
N HIS A 397 4.43 -9.33 22.06
CA HIS A 397 5.42 -9.64 21.03
C HIS A 397 6.26 -8.42 20.67
N ASN A 398 7.41 -8.68 20.06
CA ASN A 398 8.25 -7.68 19.41
C ASN A 398 8.17 -7.86 17.90
N TYR A 399 7.66 -6.85 17.20
CA TYR A 399 7.59 -6.84 15.74
C TYR A 399 9.00 -6.87 15.13
N VAL A 400 9.22 -7.78 14.19
CA VAL A 400 10.48 -7.91 13.45
C VAL A 400 10.33 -7.46 12.01
N PHE A 401 9.29 -7.95 11.33
CA PHE A 401 9.00 -7.65 9.94
C PHE A 401 7.54 -7.94 9.61
N GLY A 402 6.99 -7.20 8.65
CA GLY A 402 5.64 -7.46 8.14
C GLY A 402 5.54 -7.16 6.66
N LEU A 403 4.63 -7.88 6.00
CA LEU A 403 4.44 -7.76 4.55
C LEU A 403 2.99 -8.02 4.13
N GLU A 404 2.65 -7.47 2.98
CA GLU A 404 1.45 -7.82 2.23
C GLU A 404 1.80 -8.27 0.82
N GLU A 405 0.93 -9.06 0.19
CA GLU A 405 1.14 -9.64 -1.14
C GLU A 405 1.32 -8.57 -2.23
N SER A 406 0.77 -7.39 -2.02
CA SER A 406 0.77 -6.28 -3.00
C SER A 406 2.05 -5.45 -2.94
N TYR A 407 3.22 -6.11 -2.89
CA TYR A 407 4.55 -5.51 -3.03
C TYR A 407 4.96 -4.56 -1.91
N GLY A 408 4.33 -4.65 -0.74
CA GLY A 408 4.60 -3.78 0.39
C GLY A 408 5.11 -4.53 1.62
N CYS A 409 6.12 -3.97 2.29
CA CYS A 409 6.65 -4.47 3.55
C CYS A 409 7.21 -3.37 4.43
N LEU A 410 7.49 -3.70 5.68
CA LEU A 410 8.11 -2.81 6.65
C LEU A 410 9.07 -3.58 7.56
N ALA A 411 10.33 -3.16 7.62
CA ALA A 411 11.30 -3.57 8.63
C ALA A 411 11.39 -2.48 9.70
N GLY A 412 11.37 -2.88 10.98
CA GLY A 412 11.38 -1.93 12.10
C GLY A 412 10.01 -1.30 12.41
N THR A 413 10.00 -0.41 13.41
CA THR A 413 8.77 0.16 13.98
C THR A 413 8.71 1.68 13.95
N TYR A 414 9.62 2.34 13.22
CA TYR A 414 9.66 3.80 13.08
C TYR A 414 8.46 4.37 12.34
N ALA A 415 7.92 3.63 11.38
CA ALA A 415 6.70 3.90 10.63
C ALA A 415 5.64 2.82 10.88
N ARG A 416 4.43 3.02 10.37
CA ARG A 416 3.29 2.11 10.50
C ARG A 416 2.59 1.83 9.16
N ASP A 417 3.27 2.12 8.07
CA ASP A 417 2.86 1.77 6.72
C ASP A 417 4.03 1.15 5.96
N LYS A 418 3.74 0.54 4.82
CA LYS A 418 4.73 -0.02 3.91
C LYS A 418 5.80 1.01 3.58
N ASP A 419 7.04 0.57 3.54
CA ASP A 419 8.16 1.42 3.20
C ASP A 419 9.04 0.80 2.11
N ALA A 420 8.87 1.28 0.88
CA ALA A 420 9.68 0.82 -0.23
C ALA A 420 11.15 1.28 -0.12
N CYS A 421 11.44 2.36 0.60
CA CYS A 421 12.81 2.83 0.78
C CYS A 421 13.62 1.88 1.67
N VAL A 422 13.02 1.41 2.78
CA VAL A 422 13.66 0.38 3.63
C VAL A 422 13.71 -0.97 2.91
N ALA A 423 12.67 -1.31 2.14
CA ALA A 423 12.64 -2.55 1.37
C ALA A 423 13.76 -2.60 0.32
N VAL A 424 13.99 -1.51 -0.43
CA VAL A 424 15.11 -1.37 -1.37
C VAL A 424 16.43 -1.56 -0.64
N MET A 425 16.63 -0.85 0.47
CA MET A 425 17.86 -0.93 1.25
C MET A 425 18.14 -2.36 1.74
N MET A 426 17.16 -2.99 2.36
CA MET A 426 17.29 -4.36 2.88
C MET A 426 17.53 -5.36 1.77
N LEU A 427 16.82 -5.26 0.65
CA LEU A 427 17.00 -6.18 -0.45
C LEU A 427 18.36 -6.03 -1.14
N CYS A 428 18.90 -4.81 -1.22
CA CYS A 428 20.26 -4.57 -1.70
C CYS A 428 21.29 -5.18 -0.75
N GLU A 429 21.07 -5.12 0.56
CA GLU A 429 21.93 -5.82 1.55
C GLU A 429 21.86 -7.33 1.38
N VAL A 430 20.66 -7.92 1.22
CA VAL A 430 20.47 -9.34 0.93
C VAL A 430 21.20 -9.74 -0.36
N ALA A 431 21.05 -8.97 -1.43
CA ALA A 431 21.73 -9.24 -2.69
C ALA A 431 23.25 -9.15 -2.56
N ALA A 432 23.78 -8.18 -1.81
CA ALA A 432 25.19 -8.03 -1.50
C ALA A 432 25.73 -9.23 -0.71
N TYR A 433 24.98 -9.70 0.28
CA TYR A 433 25.31 -10.89 1.08
C TYR A 433 25.45 -12.15 0.22
N TYR A 434 24.50 -12.39 -0.68
CA TYR A 434 24.56 -13.56 -1.57
C TYR A 434 25.60 -13.40 -2.69
N LYS A 435 25.84 -12.19 -3.19
CA LYS A 435 26.89 -11.91 -4.17
C LYS A 435 28.28 -12.29 -3.66
N GLN A 436 28.58 -12.05 -2.38
CA GLN A 436 29.83 -12.50 -1.74
C GLN A 436 29.99 -14.03 -1.74
N GLN A 437 28.88 -14.76 -1.84
CA GLN A 437 28.85 -16.22 -1.91
C GLN A 437 28.81 -16.73 -3.35
N GLY A 438 28.94 -15.83 -4.35
CA GLY A 438 28.86 -16.19 -5.77
C GLY A 438 27.46 -16.51 -6.26
N LYS A 439 26.42 -16.08 -5.53
CA LYS A 439 25.00 -16.31 -5.85
C LYS A 439 24.30 -14.98 -6.24
N THR A 440 23.34 -15.08 -7.14
CA THR A 440 22.39 -14.00 -7.42
C THR A 440 21.23 -14.03 -6.42
N LEU A 441 20.41 -12.98 -6.42
CA LEU A 441 19.19 -12.96 -5.60
C LEU A 441 18.17 -14.03 -6.05
N TRP A 442 18.14 -14.36 -7.35
CA TRP A 442 17.32 -15.46 -7.86
C TRP A 442 17.83 -16.83 -7.36
N ASP A 443 19.15 -17.06 -7.35
CA ASP A 443 19.71 -18.29 -6.78
C ASP A 443 19.33 -18.43 -5.30
N ALA A 444 19.37 -17.34 -4.54
CA ALA A 444 18.93 -17.32 -3.14
C ALA A 444 17.44 -17.68 -2.99
N MET A 445 16.60 -17.21 -3.90
CA MET A 445 15.18 -17.56 -3.89
C MET A 445 14.94 -19.04 -4.21
N VAL A 446 15.72 -19.60 -5.12
CA VAL A 446 15.69 -21.05 -5.43
C VAL A 446 16.10 -21.88 -4.21
N ASP A 447 17.18 -21.48 -3.51
CA ASP A 447 17.59 -22.14 -2.26
C ASP A 447 16.46 -22.12 -1.22
N MET A 448 15.73 -21.01 -1.09
CA MET A 448 14.58 -20.91 -0.17
C MET A 448 13.43 -21.84 -0.57
N TYR A 449 13.16 -21.99 -1.85
CA TYR A 449 12.18 -22.97 -2.33
C TYR A 449 12.59 -24.41 -2.01
N GLU A 450 13.86 -24.74 -2.16
CA GLU A 450 14.40 -26.07 -1.83
C GLU A 450 14.31 -26.34 -0.31
N GLU A 451 14.57 -25.31 0.51
CA GLU A 451 14.59 -25.47 1.97
C GLU A 451 13.18 -25.47 2.58
N TYR A 452 12.31 -24.53 2.21
CA TYR A 452 11.00 -24.34 2.85
C TYR A 452 9.83 -24.93 2.05
N GLY A 453 9.99 -25.11 0.76
CA GLY A 453 8.98 -25.63 -0.17
C GLY A 453 8.63 -24.66 -1.30
N TYR A 454 8.12 -25.21 -2.39
CA TYR A 454 7.77 -24.47 -3.60
C TYR A 454 6.36 -23.84 -3.47
N TYR A 455 6.27 -22.77 -2.71
CA TYR A 455 5.04 -21.99 -2.57
C TYR A 455 4.83 -21.07 -3.77
N LYS A 456 3.60 -20.96 -4.22
CA LYS A 456 3.21 -20.06 -5.30
C LYS A 456 1.83 -19.50 -5.05
N GLU A 457 1.72 -18.19 -5.17
CA GLU A 457 0.48 -17.46 -5.00
C GLU A 457 0.01 -16.87 -6.33
N GLY A 458 -1.28 -16.58 -6.42
CA GLY A 458 -1.92 -15.97 -7.58
C GLY A 458 -3.11 -15.12 -7.24
N LEU A 459 -3.45 -14.25 -8.17
CA LEU A 459 -4.59 -13.34 -8.08
C LEU A 459 -5.41 -13.43 -9.37
N ALA A 460 -6.73 -13.50 -9.24
CA ALA A 460 -7.66 -13.22 -10.32
C ALA A 460 -8.62 -12.10 -9.91
N THR A 461 -8.98 -11.25 -10.85
CA THR A 461 -9.93 -10.16 -10.61
C THR A 461 -11.05 -10.24 -11.66
N MET A 462 -12.28 -10.23 -11.20
CA MET A 462 -13.46 -10.11 -12.05
C MET A 462 -14.04 -8.72 -11.84
N THR A 463 -14.22 -7.98 -12.94
CA THR A 463 -14.82 -6.64 -12.93
C THR A 463 -16.14 -6.70 -13.69
N LEU A 464 -17.21 -6.35 -13.01
CA LEU A 464 -18.55 -6.23 -13.57
C LEU A 464 -18.90 -4.74 -13.73
N LYS A 465 -20.01 -4.44 -14.42
CA LYS A 465 -20.35 -3.04 -14.69
C LYS A 465 -21.64 -2.61 -14.00
N GLY A 466 -21.62 -1.39 -13.47
CA GLY A 466 -22.81 -0.72 -12.96
C GLY A 466 -23.45 -1.37 -11.72
N ILE A 467 -24.68 -0.99 -11.44
CA ILE A 467 -25.46 -1.47 -10.28
C ILE A 467 -25.76 -2.96 -10.37
N ASP A 468 -26.01 -3.46 -11.57
CA ASP A 468 -26.29 -4.89 -11.77
C ASP A 468 -25.07 -5.74 -11.50
N GLY A 469 -23.86 -5.27 -11.89
CA GLY A 469 -22.61 -5.93 -11.54
C GLY A 469 -22.35 -5.98 -10.03
N ALA A 470 -22.69 -4.94 -9.30
CA ALA A 470 -22.58 -4.94 -7.84
C ALA A 470 -23.54 -5.96 -7.18
N LYS A 471 -24.79 -6.07 -7.69
CA LYS A 471 -25.76 -7.07 -7.22
C LYS A 471 -25.29 -8.50 -7.53
N GLU A 472 -24.73 -8.71 -8.71
CA GLU A 472 -24.20 -10.02 -9.12
C GLU A 472 -23.08 -10.48 -8.19
N ILE A 473 -22.13 -9.58 -7.84
CA ILE A 473 -21.07 -9.86 -6.86
C ILE A 473 -21.66 -10.23 -5.50
N GLN A 474 -22.70 -9.53 -5.04
CA GLN A 474 -23.37 -9.86 -3.77
C GLN A 474 -24.00 -11.24 -3.82
N THR A 475 -24.63 -11.59 -4.94
CA THR A 475 -25.23 -12.92 -5.16
C THR A 475 -24.16 -14.00 -5.16
N MET A 476 -23.04 -13.79 -5.86
CA MET A 476 -21.89 -14.70 -5.83
C MET A 476 -21.39 -14.94 -4.41
N MET A 477 -21.17 -13.87 -3.62
CA MET A 477 -20.71 -13.98 -2.23
C MET A 477 -21.72 -14.73 -1.35
N THR A 478 -23.02 -14.57 -1.59
CA THR A 478 -24.06 -15.31 -0.88
C THR A 478 -24.00 -16.79 -1.23
N ASN A 479 -23.92 -17.11 -2.51
CA ASN A 479 -23.83 -18.50 -2.98
C ASN A 479 -22.58 -19.20 -2.43
N PHE A 480 -21.42 -18.55 -2.43
CA PHE A 480 -20.20 -19.10 -1.86
C PHE A 480 -20.31 -19.37 -0.35
N ARG A 481 -21.10 -18.58 0.39
CA ARG A 481 -21.37 -18.81 1.83
C ARG A 481 -22.31 -19.95 2.08
N GLU A 482 -23.44 -19.96 1.37
CA GLU A 482 -24.53 -20.92 1.60
C GLU A 482 -24.20 -22.31 1.02
N ASN A 483 -23.44 -22.33 -0.07
CA ASN A 483 -23.07 -23.53 -0.81
C ASN A 483 -21.55 -23.61 -1.03
N PRO A 484 -20.76 -23.72 0.04
CA PRO A 484 -19.30 -23.79 -0.13
C PRO A 484 -18.93 -25.00 -0.99
N PRO A 485 -17.99 -24.82 -1.95
CA PRO A 485 -17.53 -25.92 -2.78
C PRO A 485 -16.86 -27.00 -1.92
N LYS A 486 -17.07 -28.27 -2.29
CA LYS A 486 -16.42 -29.42 -1.60
C LYS A 486 -15.03 -29.70 -2.15
N GLU A 487 -14.80 -29.32 -3.39
CA GLU A 487 -13.54 -29.49 -4.12
C GLU A 487 -13.30 -28.28 -5.03
N LEU A 488 -12.07 -27.85 -5.15
CA LEU A 488 -11.62 -26.79 -6.04
C LEU A 488 -10.32 -27.20 -6.73
N GLY A 489 -10.33 -27.29 -8.05
CA GLY A 489 -9.13 -27.57 -8.85
C GLY A 489 -8.43 -28.89 -8.53
N GLY A 490 -9.15 -29.90 -8.02
CA GLY A 490 -8.63 -31.17 -7.58
C GLY A 490 -8.19 -31.22 -6.12
N PHE A 491 -8.41 -30.12 -5.35
CA PHE A 491 -8.14 -30.05 -3.91
C PHE A 491 -9.45 -30.15 -3.13
N GLN A 492 -9.50 -31.03 -2.14
CA GLN A 492 -10.61 -31.12 -1.21
C GLN A 492 -10.65 -29.89 -0.32
N VAL A 493 -11.83 -29.30 -0.09
CA VAL A 493 -12.03 -28.19 0.84
C VAL A 493 -12.15 -28.75 2.25
N LEU A 494 -11.23 -28.40 3.14
CA LEU A 494 -11.16 -28.90 4.50
C LEU A 494 -11.90 -28.01 5.50
N ALA A 495 -11.83 -26.69 5.32
CA ALA A 495 -12.52 -25.74 6.17
C ALA A 495 -12.86 -24.44 5.43
N VAL A 496 -13.83 -23.72 5.97
CA VAL A 496 -14.25 -22.39 5.48
C VAL A 496 -14.16 -21.40 6.63
N ARG A 497 -13.48 -20.27 6.41
CA ARG A 497 -13.49 -19.11 7.31
C ARG A 497 -14.40 -18.05 6.72
N ASP A 498 -15.48 -17.71 7.39
CA ASP A 498 -16.32 -16.55 7.05
C ASP A 498 -16.07 -15.42 8.04
N TYR A 499 -15.31 -14.42 7.62
CA TYR A 499 -14.96 -13.27 8.44
C TYR A 499 -16.13 -12.30 8.66
N LYS A 500 -17.21 -12.42 7.86
CA LYS A 500 -18.45 -11.67 8.08
C LYS A 500 -19.26 -12.23 9.26
N ALA A 501 -19.23 -13.53 9.43
CA ALA A 501 -19.93 -14.24 10.51
C ALA A 501 -19.03 -14.52 11.71
N ASP A 502 -17.73 -14.22 11.64
CA ASP A 502 -16.70 -14.59 12.62
C ASP A 502 -16.74 -16.10 12.93
N VAL A 503 -16.80 -16.93 11.90
CA VAL A 503 -16.85 -18.40 12.08
C VAL A 503 -15.92 -19.12 11.11
N ARG A 504 -15.16 -20.05 11.65
CA ARG A 504 -14.46 -21.10 10.89
C ARG A 504 -15.20 -22.42 11.08
N VAL A 505 -15.56 -23.06 10.00
CA VAL A 505 -16.22 -24.37 9.99
C VAL A 505 -15.27 -25.39 9.39
N ASP A 506 -14.87 -26.39 10.15
CA ASP A 506 -14.18 -27.57 9.66
C ASP A 506 -15.19 -28.49 8.97
N LEU A 507 -15.02 -28.71 7.68
CA LEU A 507 -15.99 -29.49 6.87
C LEU A 507 -15.83 -31.00 7.04
N VAL A 508 -14.73 -31.47 7.63
CA VAL A 508 -14.47 -32.87 7.89
C VAL A 508 -15.09 -33.30 9.22
N SER A 509 -14.84 -32.52 10.28
CA SER A 509 -15.34 -32.82 11.64
C SER A 509 -16.69 -32.15 11.94
N GLY A 510 -17.05 -31.08 11.26
CA GLY A 510 -18.21 -30.23 11.55
C GLY A 510 -17.96 -29.26 12.72
N GLU A 511 -16.75 -29.20 13.27
CA GLU A 511 -16.39 -28.31 14.38
C GLU A 511 -16.41 -26.84 13.94
N LYS A 512 -16.85 -25.97 14.84
CA LYS A 512 -16.90 -24.52 14.63
C LYS A 512 -16.03 -23.80 15.66
N SER A 513 -15.31 -22.80 15.20
CA SER A 513 -14.52 -21.88 16.03
C SER A 513 -14.65 -20.44 15.50
N ALA A 514 -14.25 -19.45 16.29
CA ALA A 514 -14.13 -18.07 15.81
C ALA A 514 -12.95 -17.95 14.84
N THR A 515 -13.01 -16.99 13.90
CA THR A 515 -11.87 -16.64 13.03
C THR A 515 -10.83 -15.83 13.79
N GLY A 516 -11.25 -15.09 14.82
CA GLY A 516 -10.38 -14.25 15.65
C GLY A 516 -9.94 -12.94 15.01
N LEU A 517 -10.49 -12.59 13.85
CA LEU A 517 -10.20 -11.33 13.14
C LEU A 517 -11.44 -10.45 13.04
N PRO A 518 -11.27 -9.13 12.81
CA PRO A 518 -12.39 -8.20 12.70
C PRO A 518 -13.38 -8.56 11.59
N PHE A 519 -14.60 -8.03 11.70
CA PHE A 519 -15.61 -8.15 10.66
C PHE A 519 -15.10 -7.72 9.30
N SER A 520 -15.24 -8.61 8.30
CA SER A 520 -14.92 -8.31 6.88
C SER A 520 -15.74 -9.21 5.95
N ASN A 521 -16.19 -8.67 4.82
CA ASN A 521 -16.90 -9.46 3.82
C ASN A 521 -15.93 -10.33 2.99
N VAL A 522 -15.28 -11.28 3.64
CA VAL A 522 -14.26 -12.16 3.07
C VAL A 522 -14.59 -13.61 3.41
N LEU A 523 -14.37 -14.50 2.44
CA LEU A 523 -14.42 -15.95 2.59
C LEU A 523 -13.03 -16.52 2.30
N TYR A 524 -12.60 -17.46 3.12
CA TYR A 524 -11.32 -18.15 2.94
C TYR A 524 -11.54 -19.67 3.03
N TYR A 525 -11.10 -20.39 2.02
CA TYR A 525 -11.18 -21.84 1.93
C TYR A 525 -9.82 -22.45 2.21
N GLU A 526 -9.75 -23.25 3.27
CA GLU A 526 -8.59 -24.08 3.55
C GLU A 526 -8.71 -25.38 2.75
N LEU A 527 -7.71 -25.65 1.94
CA LEU A 527 -7.68 -26.80 1.04
C LEU A 527 -6.64 -27.81 1.48
N GLU A 528 -6.73 -29.04 0.99
CA GLU A 528 -5.70 -30.04 1.24
C GLU A 528 -4.33 -29.64 0.65
N ASN A 529 -3.25 -30.24 1.15
CA ASN A 529 -1.88 -29.99 0.70
C ASN A 529 -1.39 -28.55 0.88
N ASN A 530 -1.89 -27.84 1.91
CA ASN A 530 -1.61 -26.43 2.17
C ASN A 530 -1.96 -25.51 0.99
N ALA A 531 -2.97 -25.88 0.20
CA ALA A 531 -3.56 -24.96 -0.77
C ALA A 531 -4.66 -24.14 -0.11
N TRP A 532 -4.92 -22.96 -0.65
CA TRP A 532 -6.00 -22.10 -0.17
C TRP A 532 -6.55 -21.19 -1.26
N CYS A 533 -7.78 -20.75 -1.05
CA CYS A 533 -8.42 -19.74 -1.89
C CYS A 533 -9.16 -18.73 -1.01
N CYS A 534 -9.03 -17.45 -1.31
CA CYS A 534 -9.72 -16.37 -0.60
C CYS A 534 -10.52 -15.51 -1.57
N VAL A 535 -11.76 -15.21 -1.22
CA VAL A 535 -12.69 -14.42 -2.04
C VAL A 535 -13.02 -13.13 -1.32
N ARG A 536 -12.79 -12.00 -1.98
CA ARG A 536 -12.99 -10.67 -1.42
C ARG A 536 -13.60 -9.72 -2.44
N PRO A 537 -14.83 -9.22 -2.24
CA PRO A 537 -15.37 -8.14 -3.06
C PRO A 537 -14.71 -6.80 -2.73
N SER A 538 -14.63 -5.91 -3.71
CA SER A 538 -14.25 -4.51 -3.47
C SER A 538 -15.35 -3.79 -2.71
N GLY A 539 -14.97 -2.90 -1.80
CA GLY A 539 -15.93 -2.05 -1.07
C GLY A 539 -16.43 -0.84 -1.88
N THR A 540 -15.71 -0.46 -2.94
CA THR A 540 -15.96 0.81 -3.67
C THR A 540 -16.28 0.63 -5.15
N GLU A 541 -15.96 -0.52 -5.73
CA GLU A 541 -16.13 -0.80 -7.15
C GLU A 541 -16.81 -2.15 -7.35
N PRO A 542 -17.54 -2.38 -8.45
CA PRO A 542 -18.11 -3.69 -8.77
C PRO A 542 -17.02 -4.67 -9.24
N LYS A 543 -16.13 -5.01 -8.32
CA LYS A 543 -15.00 -5.93 -8.51
C LYS A 543 -14.99 -6.99 -7.42
N ILE A 544 -14.59 -8.19 -7.77
CA ILE A 544 -14.31 -9.28 -6.83
C ILE A 544 -12.92 -9.83 -7.12
N LYS A 545 -12.16 -10.05 -6.07
CA LYS A 545 -10.81 -10.59 -6.14
C LYS A 545 -10.77 -11.99 -5.55
N PHE A 546 -10.05 -12.87 -6.23
CA PHE A 546 -9.78 -14.24 -5.81
C PHE A 546 -8.28 -14.38 -5.62
N TYR A 547 -7.86 -14.68 -4.41
CA TYR A 547 -6.46 -14.94 -4.06
C TYR A 547 -6.28 -16.45 -3.91
N PHE A 548 -5.12 -16.94 -4.29
CA PHE A 548 -4.80 -18.34 -4.29
C PHE A 548 -3.41 -18.58 -3.75
N GLY A 549 -3.21 -19.69 -3.04
CA GLY A 549 -1.91 -20.18 -2.68
C GLY A 549 -1.85 -21.69 -2.80
N VAL A 550 -0.73 -22.19 -3.29
CA VAL A 550 -0.46 -23.62 -3.42
C VAL A 550 0.97 -23.94 -3.01
N LYS A 551 1.21 -25.22 -2.66
CA LYS A 551 2.55 -25.78 -2.48
C LYS A 551 2.78 -26.89 -3.49
N GLY A 552 3.88 -26.78 -4.23
CA GLY A 552 4.33 -27.78 -5.19
C GLY A 552 5.52 -28.60 -4.69
N THR A 553 5.90 -29.58 -5.51
CA THR A 553 7.14 -30.36 -5.39
C THR A 553 8.26 -29.79 -6.26
N SER A 554 7.92 -28.88 -7.17
CA SER A 554 8.82 -28.06 -7.99
C SER A 554 8.11 -26.75 -8.37
N LEU A 555 8.83 -25.81 -9.00
CA LEU A 555 8.23 -24.57 -9.52
C LEU A 555 7.17 -24.85 -10.59
N GLU A 556 7.41 -25.81 -11.46
CA GLU A 556 6.49 -26.23 -12.51
C GLU A 556 5.21 -26.85 -11.92
N ASP A 557 5.34 -27.77 -10.95
CA ASP A 557 4.22 -28.40 -10.26
C ASP A 557 3.38 -27.35 -9.51
N ALA A 558 4.03 -26.41 -8.84
CA ALA A 558 3.32 -25.30 -8.18
C ALA A 558 2.55 -24.44 -9.19
N ALA A 559 3.14 -24.13 -10.34
CA ALA A 559 2.49 -23.35 -11.39
C ALA A 559 1.27 -24.09 -11.97
N GLU A 560 1.38 -25.39 -12.26
CA GLU A 560 0.25 -26.18 -12.76
C GLU A 560 -0.91 -26.27 -11.74
N LYS A 561 -0.59 -26.51 -10.47
CA LYS A 561 -1.56 -26.54 -9.38
C LYS A 561 -2.30 -25.21 -9.23
N LEU A 562 -1.55 -24.11 -9.27
CA LEU A 562 -2.13 -22.77 -9.18
C LEU A 562 -3.11 -22.48 -10.31
N GLU A 563 -2.74 -22.79 -11.56
CA GLU A 563 -3.62 -22.56 -12.71
C GLU A 563 -4.89 -23.45 -12.65
N LYS A 564 -4.78 -24.69 -12.21
CA LYS A 564 -5.96 -25.57 -11.99
C LYS A 564 -6.91 -24.99 -10.94
N LEU A 565 -6.36 -24.54 -9.80
CA LEU A 565 -7.15 -23.96 -8.72
C LEU A 565 -7.83 -22.66 -9.15
N LYS A 566 -7.08 -21.78 -9.81
CA LYS A 566 -7.57 -20.49 -10.32
C LYS A 566 -8.72 -20.69 -11.32
N ASN A 567 -8.56 -21.57 -12.30
CA ASN A 567 -9.59 -21.85 -13.29
C ASN A 567 -10.85 -22.42 -12.64
N ALA A 568 -10.72 -23.36 -11.69
CA ALA A 568 -11.85 -23.94 -11.00
C ALA A 568 -12.66 -22.91 -10.20
N MET A 569 -12.00 -21.98 -9.52
CA MET A 569 -12.69 -20.98 -8.68
C MET A 569 -13.34 -19.86 -9.49
N VAL A 570 -12.72 -19.42 -10.58
CA VAL A 570 -13.28 -18.34 -11.43
C VAL A 570 -14.49 -18.83 -12.24
N THR A 571 -14.60 -20.13 -12.45
CA THR A 571 -15.72 -20.76 -13.17
C THR A 571 -16.80 -21.36 -12.25
N ALA A 572 -16.57 -21.38 -10.93
CA ALA A 572 -17.53 -21.85 -9.93
C ALA A 572 -18.60 -20.78 -9.63
#